data_b4905251a8e171c6ac96b0e96edcba35
#
_entry.id   b4905251a8e171c6ac96b0e96edcba35
#
_cell.length_a   1.000
_cell.length_b   1.000
_cell.length_c   1.000
_cell.angle_alpha   90.00
_cell.angle_beta   90.00
_cell.angle_gamma   90.00
#
_symmetry.space_group_name_H-M   'P 1'
#
loop_
_entity.id
_entity.type
_entity.pdbx_description
1 polymer ?
#
loop_
_entity_poly.entity_id
_entity_poly.type
_entity_poly.pdbx_seq_one_letter_code
_entity_poly.pdbx_strand_id
1 'polypeptide(L)'
;SQETLDTVHLFLLSLLWLDDVENVDTALKAAHDLNQKIACSHPLTALPDEADSSALLQAMEELIQHFELPTYYQSLLEQLKEALLNPQLTLSGQLLPHIHQDSLIAFGLDKAEEYHRYVWTAPYALKGYENMELSTQMLLFDAIQKGLNVDILDENDQFLKLWHGHHVEYVKNGNMTSKDNYVIPLAMANKTVTKKILVAADFPVPAGAEFSSLEEGLAYYPLIKDRQIVVKPKSTNFGLGISIFQEPASLEAYRKALEIAFSEDAAVLVEEFIAGTEYRFFVLDGQCEAVLLRVAANVVGDGQHTVRELVAIKNDNPLRGRDHRSPLEIIELGDIELLMLDQQGYGPDDILPAGVKVDLRRNSNISTGGDSIDVTDSMHPSYKELAADMAKAMGAWACGVDLIIPDSSAISTKENPNCTCIELNFNPSMYMHTYCAEGPGQSITPKILAKLFPEMDW
;
A
#
# COMPACT_ATOMS: atom_id res chain seq x y z
N SER A 1 -1.30 24.40 -16.61
CA SER A 1 -0.82 23.49 -17.67
C SER A 1 0.32 22.61 -17.14
N GLN A 2 0.64 21.51 -17.81
CA GLN A 2 1.78 20.66 -17.44
C GLN A 2 3.10 21.45 -17.44
N GLU A 3 3.28 22.31 -18.44
CA GLU A 3 4.45 23.19 -18.53
C GLU A 3 4.60 24.11 -17.30
N THR A 4 3.49 24.61 -16.76
CA THR A 4 3.50 25.41 -15.52
C THR A 4 3.97 24.59 -14.32
N LEU A 5 3.50 23.35 -14.20
CA LEU A 5 3.89 22.43 -13.12
C LEU A 5 5.35 22.02 -13.23
N ASP A 6 5.82 21.71 -14.44
CA ASP A 6 7.22 21.35 -14.69
C ASP A 6 8.13 22.53 -14.33
N THR A 7 7.71 23.75 -14.63
CA THR A 7 8.42 24.96 -14.24
C THR A 7 8.52 25.11 -12.73
N VAL A 8 7.41 24.91 -12.03
CA VAL A 8 7.39 24.98 -10.55
C VAL A 8 8.24 23.88 -9.94
N HIS A 9 8.12 22.63 -10.41
CA HIS A 9 8.94 21.52 -9.92
C HIS A 9 10.43 21.77 -10.08
N LEU A 10 10.84 22.25 -11.25
CA LEU A 10 12.25 22.56 -11.52
C LEU A 10 12.76 23.72 -10.67
N PHE A 11 11.94 24.75 -10.44
CA PHE A 11 12.29 25.82 -9.51
C PHE A 11 12.47 25.29 -8.09
N LEU A 12 11.53 24.47 -7.59
CA LEU A 12 11.62 23.84 -6.28
C LEU A 12 12.86 22.95 -6.15
N LEU A 13 13.19 22.18 -7.19
CA LEU A 13 14.40 21.36 -7.24
C LEU A 13 15.65 22.20 -7.22
N SER A 14 15.68 23.35 -7.89
CA SER A 14 16.82 24.26 -7.88
C SER A 14 17.10 24.86 -6.48
N LEU A 15 16.06 24.99 -5.64
CA LEU A 15 16.23 25.47 -4.26
C LEU A 15 16.95 24.45 -3.36
N LEU A 16 16.92 23.15 -3.68
CA LEU A 16 17.62 22.13 -2.89
C LEU A 16 19.12 22.33 -2.81
N TRP A 17 19.72 22.95 -3.84
CA TRP A 17 21.16 23.22 -3.91
C TRP A 17 21.61 24.35 -3.00
N LEU A 18 20.70 25.17 -2.49
CA LEU A 18 21.01 26.34 -1.68
C LEU A 18 21.40 26.00 -0.24
N ASP A 19 21.11 24.78 0.23
CA ASP A 19 21.51 24.33 1.57
C ASP A 19 22.94 23.74 1.62
N ASP A 20 23.60 23.56 0.46
CA ASP A 20 24.99 23.07 0.40
C ASP A 20 25.96 24.19 0.64
N VAL A 21 26.22 24.47 1.92
CA VAL A 21 27.06 25.61 2.39
C VAL A 21 28.51 25.50 1.93
N GLU A 22 29.02 24.31 1.61
CA GLU A 22 30.41 24.10 1.14
C GLU A 22 30.56 24.37 -0.36
N ASN A 23 29.45 24.35 -1.12
CA ASN A 23 29.44 24.47 -2.58
C ASN A 23 28.34 25.40 -3.12
N VAL A 24 28.08 26.53 -2.45
CA VAL A 24 27.02 27.49 -2.84
C VAL A 24 27.13 27.91 -4.31
N ASP A 25 28.34 28.21 -4.78
CA ASP A 25 28.56 28.62 -6.18
C ASP A 25 28.25 27.49 -7.17
N THR A 26 28.57 26.25 -6.84
CA THR A 26 28.27 25.08 -7.65
C THR A 26 26.78 24.78 -7.65
N ALA A 27 26.12 24.92 -6.51
CA ALA A 27 24.69 24.74 -6.35
C ALA A 27 23.90 25.77 -7.15
N LEU A 28 24.29 27.06 -7.07
CA LEU A 28 23.69 28.15 -7.85
C LEU A 28 23.84 27.93 -9.36
N LYS A 29 25.03 27.50 -9.79
CA LYS A 29 25.28 27.20 -11.20
C LYS A 29 24.41 26.03 -11.68
N ALA A 30 24.29 24.97 -10.91
CA ALA A 30 23.44 23.84 -11.23
C ALA A 30 21.95 24.24 -11.26
N ALA A 31 21.50 25.08 -10.32
CA ALA A 31 20.15 25.63 -10.31
C ALA A 31 19.89 26.52 -11.53
N HIS A 32 20.86 27.34 -11.91
CA HIS A 32 20.80 28.18 -13.11
C HIS A 32 20.75 27.33 -14.38
N ASP A 33 21.59 26.30 -14.51
CA ASP A 33 21.63 25.39 -15.65
C ASP A 33 20.31 24.59 -15.77
N LEU A 34 19.71 24.19 -14.65
CA LEU A 34 18.40 23.56 -14.60
C LEU A 34 17.30 24.52 -15.08
N ASN A 35 17.29 25.74 -14.59
CA ASN A 35 16.36 26.78 -15.03
C ASN A 35 16.49 27.10 -16.53
N GLN A 36 17.69 27.05 -17.08
CA GLN A 36 17.94 27.23 -18.51
C GLN A 36 17.45 26.07 -19.38
N LYS A 37 17.46 24.84 -18.83
CA LYS A 37 16.94 23.64 -19.52
C LYS A 37 15.40 23.61 -19.56
N ILE A 38 14.76 24.30 -18.63
CA ILE A 38 13.34 24.56 -18.73
C ILE A 38 13.19 25.46 -19.94
N ALA A 39 12.57 24.97 -21.00
CA ALA A 39 12.24 25.80 -22.17
C ALA A 39 11.19 26.84 -21.78
N CYS A 40 11.48 27.61 -20.72
CA CYS A 40 10.60 28.59 -20.17
C CYS A 40 10.71 29.85 -21.01
N SER A 41 9.68 30.09 -21.70
CA SER A 41 9.37 31.39 -22.26
C SER A 41 9.24 32.50 -21.19
N HIS A 42 9.42 32.18 -19.91
CA HIS A 42 9.23 33.10 -18.80
C HIS A 42 10.56 33.46 -18.14
N PRO A 43 10.95 34.75 -18.18
CA PRO A 43 12.20 35.24 -17.56
C PRO A 43 12.21 35.16 -16.01
N LEU A 44 11.06 34.82 -15.40
CA LEU A 44 10.85 34.74 -13.95
C LEU A 44 11.48 33.54 -13.27
N THR A 45 11.90 32.54 -14.04
CA THR A 45 12.53 31.33 -13.51
C THR A 45 14.06 31.39 -13.48
N ALA A 46 14.66 32.49 -13.93
CA ALA A 46 16.08 32.71 -13.79
C ALA A 46 16.39 33.02 -12.33
N LEU A 47 17.05 32.07 -11.64
CA LEU A 47 17.67 32.39 -10.35
C LEU A 47 18.78 33.42 -10.57
N PRO A 48 18.93 34.37 -9.65
CA PRO A 48 20.02 35.34 -9.73
C PRO A 48 21.37 34.67 -9.59
N ASP A 49 22.38 35.25 -10.21
CA ASP A 49 23.77 34.77 -10.18
C ASP A 49 24.41 34.84 -8.78
N GLU A 50 23.76 35.49 -7.83
CA GLU A 50 24.15 35.58 -6.43
C GLU A 50 23.06 35.08 -5.51
N ALA A 51 23.44 34.31 -4.47
CA ALA A 51 22.53 33.75 -3.45
C ALA A 51 22.02 34.86 -2.50
N ASP A 52 21.22 35.77 -3.01
CA ASP A 52 20.49 36.73 -2.21
C ASP A 52 19.08 36.22 -1.90
N SER A 53 18.81 36.01 -0.60
CA SER A 53 17.47 35.64 -0.11
C SER A 53 16.36 36.54 -0.61
N SER A 54 16.68 37.82 -0.85
CA SER A 54 15.78 38.84 -1.38
C SER A 54 15.34 38.53 -2.81
N ALA A 55 16.25 38.09 -3.67
CA ALA A 55 15.97 37.74 -5.05
C ALA A 55 15.18 36.42 -5.15
N LEU A 56 15.44 35.45 -4.28
CA LEU A 56 14.66 34.21 -4.19
C LEU A 56 13.24 34.48 -3.70
N LEU A 57 13.07 35.34 -2.70
CA LEU A 57 11.75 35.76 -2.22
C LEU A 57 10.96 36.42 -3.36
N GLN A 58 11.61 37.31 -4.12
CA GLN A 58 10.97 37.94 -5.28
C GLN A 58 10.57 36.92 -6.33
N ALA A 59 11.43 35.95 -6.67
CA ALA A 59 11.10 34.90 -7.64
C ALA A 59 9.92 34.05 -7.17
N MET A 60 9.82 33.68 -5.89
CA MET A 60 8.68 32.98 -5.32
C MET A 60 7.39 33.78 -5.41
N GLU A 61 7.43 35.07 -5.11
CA GLU A 61 6.29 35.96 -5.22
C GLU A 61 5.81 36.10 -6.66
N GLU A 62 6.72 36.21 -7.60
CA GLU A 62 6.42 36.25 -9.03
C GLU A 62 5.79 34.98 -9.55
N LEU A 63 6.28 33.79 -9.09
CA LEU A 63 5.65 32.51 -9.40
C LEU A 63 4.20 32.43 -8.90
N ILE A 64 3.94 32.86 -7.66
CA ILE A 64 2.60 32.85 -7.07
C ILE A 64 1.67 33.79 -7.82
N GLN A 65 2.16 34.96 -8.24
CA GLN A 65 1.31 36.00 -8.88
C GLN A 65 1.02 35.74 -10.35
N HIS A 66 1.95 35.16 -11.10
CA HIS A 66 1.85 35.01 -12.56
C HIS A 66 1.36 33.65 -13.02
N PHE A 67 1.40 32.63 -12.17
CA PHE A 67 0.92 31.29 -12.50
C PHE A 67 -0.34 30.95 -11.68
N GLU A 68 -1.34 30.38 -12.34
CA GLU A 68 -2.45 29.72 -11.65
C GLU A 68 -1.94 28.40 -11.05
N LEU A 69 -1.31 28.47 -9.88
CA LEU A 69 -0.79 27.31 -9.18
C LEU A 69 -1.90 26.61 -8.39
N PRO A 70 -1.88 25.27 -8.34
CA PRO A 70 -2.67 24.52 -7.37
C PRO A 70 -2.43 25.02 -5.95
N THR A 71 -3.46 25.04 -5.13
CA THR A 71 -3.43 25.56 -3.74
C THR A 71 -2.28 25.01 -2.91
N TYR A 72 -1.96 23.73 -3.12
CA TYR A 72 -0.83 23.08 -2.45
C TYR A 72 0.51 23.78 -2.74
N TYR A 73 0.82 24.06 -4.01
CA TYR A 73 2.08 24.71 -4.39
C TYR A 73 2.13 26.16 -3.94
N GLN A 74 1.01 26.87 -3.92
CA GLN A 74 0.94 28.20 -3.33
C GLN A 74 1.30 28.16 -1.85
N SER A 75 0.69 27.24 -1.09
CA SER A 75 0.99 27.05 0.34
C SER A 75 2.44 26.63 0.60
N LEU A 76 2.98 25.74 -0.24
CA LEU A 76 4.38 25.32 -0.13
C LEU A 76 5.35 26.48 -0.38
N LEU A 77 5.12 27.28 -1.41
CA LEU A 77 5.97 28.47 -1.68
C LEU A 77 5.92 29.48 -0.54
N GLU A 78 4.76 29.71 0.08
CA GLU A 78 4.66 30.59 1.25
C GLU A 78 5.45 30.02 2.44
N GLN A 79 5.40 28.72 2.69
CA GLN A 79 6.20 28.08 3.75
C GLN A 79 7.71 28.17 3.47
N LEU A 80 8.12 28.04 2.21
CA LEU A 80 9.52 28.17 1.80
C LEU A 80 10.01 29.62 1.95
N LYS A 81 9.15 30.61 1.70
CA LYS A 81 9.46 32.02 1.97
C LYS A 81 9.77 32.26 3.46
N GLU A 82 8.95 31.68 4.34
CA GLU A 82 9.21 31.74 5.80
C GLU A 82 10.53 31.05 6.18
N ALA A 83 10.84 29.91 5.55
CA ALA A 83 12.07 29.17 5.79
C ALA A 83 13.33 29.97 5.36
N LEU A 84 13.26 30.70 4.24
CA LEU A 84 14.34 31.58 3.79
C LEU A 84 14.66 32.71 4.78
N LEU A 85 13.66 33.18 5.50
CA LEU A 85 13.80 34.24 6.50
C LEU A 85 14.26 33.71 7.86
N ASN A 86 14.25 32.40 8.07
CA ASN A 86 14.59 31.78 9.35
C ASN A 86 15.89 30.96 9.23
N PRO A 87 17.02 31.42 9.77
CA PRO A 87 18.31 30.73 9.67
C PRO A 87 18.38 29.40 10.45
N GLN A 88 17.34 29.05 11.20
CA GLN A 88 17.22 27.76 11.90
C GLN A 88 16.61 26.67 11.01
N LEU A 89 16.07 27.03 9.84
CA LEU A 89 15.41 26.10 8.93
C LEU A 89 16.25 25.94 7.65
N THR A 90 16.37 24.70 7.18
CA THR A 90 16.98 24.38 5.89
C THR A 90 15.91 24.29 4.81
N LEU A 91 16.20 24.76 3.60
CA LEU A 91 15.28 24.67 2.46
C LEU A 91 15.07 23.21 2.04
N SER A 92 16.13 22.41 2.00
CA SER A 92 16.04 20.99 1.70
C SER A 92 15.16 20.25 2.70
N GLY A 93 15.29 20.53 4.00
CA GLY A 93 14.46 19.95 5.05
C GLY A 93 12.97 20.28 4.90
N GLN A 94 12.64 21.43 4.32
CA GLN A 94 11.24 21.82 4.05
C GLN A 94 10.73 21.25 2.73
N LEU A 95 11.58 21.14 1.72
CA LEU A 95 11.16 20.84 0.35
C LEU A 95 11.20 19.36 -0.02
N LEU A 96 12.26 18.62 0.32
CA LEU A 96 12.43 17.23 -0.07
C LEU A 96 11.26 16.29 0.30
N PRO A 97 10.61 16.43 1.47
CA PRO A 97 9.45 15.65 1.81
C PRO A 97 8.27 15.78 0.83
N HIS A 98 8.28 16.81 -0.02
CA HIS A 98 7.24 17.10 -1.00
C HIS A 98 7.62 16.73 -2.44
N ILE A 99 8.82 16.17 -2.67
CA ILE A 99 9.29 15.81 -4.01
C ILE A 99 9.48 14.31 -4.11
N HIS A 100 8.85 13.70 -5.11
CA HIS A 100 8.98 12.27 -5.37
C HIS A 100 10.36 11.92 -5.94
N GLN A 101 10.92 10.77 -5.55
CA GLN A 101 12.23 10.31 -6.00
C GLN A 101 12.33 10.19 -7.52
N ASP A 102 11.29 9.67 -8.15
CA ASP A 102 11.26 9.52 -9.63
C ASP A 102 11.35 10.87 -10.34
N SER A 103 10.74 11.92 -9.77
CA SER A 103 10.85 13.28 -10.31
C SER A 103 12.28 13.80 -10.21
N LEU A 104 12.98 13.54 -9.10
CA LEU A 104 14.40 13.90 -8.94
C LEU A 104 15.28 13.19 -9.97
N ILE A 105 15.07 11.90 -10.19
CA ILE A 105 15.80 11.09 -11.18
C ILE A 105 15.47 11.55 -12.59
N ALA A 106 14.22 11.79 -12.93
CA ALA A 106 13.78 12.25 -14.24
C ALA A 106 14.41 13.58 -14.66
N PHE A 107 14.71 14.45 -13.68
CA PHE A 107 15.40 15.72 -13.92
C PHE A 107 16.94 15.59 -13.96
N GLY A 108 17.48 14.38 -13.85
CA GLY A 108 18.92 14.10 -14.02
C GLY A 108 19.79 14.66 -12.91
N LEU A 109 19.29 14.70 -11.69
CA LEU A 109 20.07 15.11 -10.53
C LEU A 109 20.94 13.94 -10.05
N ASP A 110 22.23 13.99 -10.31
CA ASP A 110 23.20 12.95 -9.91
C ASP A 110 23.22 12.70 -8.39
N LYS A 111 22.81 13.68 -7.61
CA LYS A 111 22.71 13.60 -6.14
C LYS A 111 21.32 13.26 -5.61
N ALA A 112 20.36 12.94 -6.47
CA ALA A 112 18.97 12.66 -6.05
C ALA A 112 18.91 11.57 -4.98
N GLU A 113 19.66 10.47 -5.15
CA GLU A 113 19.72 9.39 -4.16
C GLU A 113 20.37 9.81 -2.84
N GLU A 114 21.37 10.68 -2.88
CA GLU A 114 22.08 11.19 -1.70
C GLU A 114 21.15 12.07 -0.87
N TYR A 115 20.46 13.02 -1.51
CA TYR A 115 19.47 13.87 -0.86
C TYR A 115 18.29 13.06 -0.33
N HIS A 116 17.83 12.08 -1.08
CA HIS A 116 16.76 11.19 -0.67
C HIS A 116 17.10 10.40 0.61
N ARG A 117 18.30 9.85 0.71
CA ARG A 117 18.77 9.16 1.93
C ARG A 117 18.87 10.07 3.14
N TYR A 118 19.24 11.33 2.93
CA TYR A 118 19.51 12.28 4.01
C TYR A 118 18.26 12.84 4.67
N VAL A 119 17.20 13.04 3.90
CA VAL A 119 16.01 13.79 4.34
C VAL A 119 14.76 12.90 4.43
N TRP A 120 14.74 11.82 3.70
CA TRP A 120 13.58 10.92 3.68
C TRP A 120 13.79 9.70 4.58
N THR A 121 13.42 9.87 5.85
CA THR A 121 13.34 8.74 6.80
C THR A 121 12.09 7.87 6.58
N ALA A 122 11.12 8.36 5.81
CA ALA A 122 9.88 7.66 5.50
C ALA A 122 9.38 8.04 4.08
N PRO A 123 9.83 7.33 3.02
CA PRO A 123 9.54 7.68 1.62
C PRO A 123 8.06 7.57 1.23
N TYR A 124 7.24 6.96 2.07
CA TYR A 124 5.82 6.75 1.90
C TYR A 124 4.94 7.77 2.63
N ALA A 125 5.51 8.61 3.51
CA ALA A 125 4.79 9.61 4.29
C ALA A 125 4.79 10.96 3.57
N LEU A 126 3.63 11.56 3.40
CA LEU A 126 3.46 12.90 2.84
C LEU A 126 3.45 13.92 3.97
N LYS A 127 4.43 14.84 3.98
CA LYS A 127 4.54 15.87 5.00
C LYS A 127 3.27 16.76 5.06
N GLY A 128 2.75 16.92 6.28
CA GLY A 128 1.51 17.67 6.53
C GLY A 128 0.24 16.83 6.44
N TYR A 129 0.36 15.55 6.04
CA TYR A 129 -0.76 14.61 5.90
C TYR A 129 -0.50 13.28 6.61
N GLU A 130 0.45 13.26 7.55
CA GLU A 130 0.92 12.04 8.23
C GLU A 130 -0.17 11.38 9.10
N ASN A 131 -1.23 12.11 9.42
CA ASN A 131 -2.39 11.57 10.13
C ASN A 131 -3.33 10.78 9.22
N MET A 132 -3.21 10.96 7.89
CA MET A 132 -4.00 10.22 6.92
C MET A 132 -3.50 8.79 6.78
N GLU A 133 -4.38 7.88 6.36
CA GLU A 133 -4.01 6.50 6.03
C GLU A 133 -3.02 6.48 4.84
N LEU A 134 -2.10 5.51 4.80
CA LEU A 134 -0.99 5.50 3.83
C LEU A 134 -1.47 5.53 2.37
N SER A 135 -2.49 4.76 2.01
CA SER A 135 -3.03 4.76 0.64
C SER A 135 -3.63 6.12 0.27
N THR A 136 -4.22 6.82 1.25
CA THR A 136 -4.73 8.18 1.08
C THR A 136 -3.59 9.17 0.87
N GLN A 137 -2.51 9.08 1.66
CA GLN A 137 -1.33 9.92 1.49
C GLN A 137 -0.70 9.73 0.10
N MET A 138 -0.59 8.49 -0.38
CA MET A 138 -0.06 8.18 -1.71
C MET A 138 -0.92 8.80 -2.82
N LEU A 139 -2.25 8.67 -2.73
CA LEU A 139 -3.16 9.28 -3.70
C LEU A 139 -3.04 10.80 -3.70
N LEU A 140 -3.01 11.43 -2.52
CA LEU A 140 -2.80 12.88 -2.37
C LEU A 140 -1.49 13.32 -3.00
N PHE A 141 -0.40 12.60 -2.72
CA PHE A 141 0.91 12.90 -3.26
C PHE A 141 0.89 12.93 -4.79
N ASP A 142 0.38 11.86 -5.43
CA ASP A 142 0.32 11.78 -6.89
C ASP A 142 -0.65 12.82 -7.48
N ALA A 143 -1.77 13.10 -6.82
CA ALA A 143 -2.70 14.15 -7.22
C ALA A 143 -2.02 15.53 -7.22
N ILE A 144 -1.29 15.85 -6.16
CA ILE A 144 -0.55 17.11 -6.02
C ILE A 144 0.53 17.21 -7.10
N GLN A 145 1.32 16.15 -7.31
CA GLN A 145 2.38 16.12 -8.32
C GLN A 145 1.84 16.33 -9.74
N LYS A 146 0.63 15.87 -10.01
CA LYS A 146 -0.07 16.08 -11.30
C LYS A 146 -0.80 17.41 -11.40
N GLY A 147 -0.80 18.22 -10.36
CA GLY A 147 -1.41 19.55 -10.36
C GLY A 147 -2.91 19.56 -10.10
N LEU A 148 -3.44 18.49 -9.52
CA LEU A 148 -4.78 18.54 -8.96
C LEU A 148 -4.80 19.40 -7.70
N ASN A 149 -5.90 20.13 -7.53
CA ASN A 149 -6.20 20.74 -6.25
C ASN A 149 -6.74 19.67 -5.31
N VAL A 150 -6.38 19.77 -4.04
CA VAL A 150 -6.77 18.82 -2.99
C VAL A 150 -7.32 19.56 -1.78
N ASP A 151 -8.33 18.98 -1.16
CA ASP A 151 -8.91 19.47 0.10
C ASP A 151 -9.30 18.26 0.96
N ILE A 152 -9.00 18.34 2.25
CA ILE A 152 -9.36 17.33 3.23
C ILE A 152 -10.70 17.74 3.84
N LEU A 153 -11.75 17.01 3.47
CA LEU A 153 -13.10 17.30 3.98
C LEU A 153 -13.31 16.74 5.38
N ASP A 154 -12.76 15.57 5.65
CA ASP A 154 -12.77 14.93 6.96
C ASP A 154 -11.52 14.04 7.09
N GLU A 155 -10.61 14.43 7.98
CA GLU A 155 -9.34 13.72 8.21
C GLU A 155 -9.57 12.35 8.89
N ASN A 156 -10.47 12.28 9.86
CA ASN A 156 -10.73 11.05 10.60
C ASN A 156 -11.44 10.01 9.75
N ASP A 157 -12.38 10.43 8.91
CA ASP A 157 -13.12 9.57 8.00
C ASP A 157 -12.51 9.49 6.59
N GLN A 158 -11.32 10.08 6.40
CA GLN A 158 -10.50 9.98 5.19
C GLN A 158 -11.19 10.46 3.91
N PHE A 159 -12.05 11.50 4.02
CA PHE A 159 -12.71 12.10 2.86
C PHE A 159 -11.88 13.21 2.24
N LEU A 160 -11.70 13.09 0.93
CA LEU A 160 -10.98 14.03 0.09
C LEU A 160 -11.90 14.65 -0.97
N LYS A 161 -11.60 15.87 -1.33
CA LYS A 161 -12.06 16.52 -2.55
C LYS A 161 -10.85 16.76 -3.44
N LEU A 162 -10.90 16.25 -4.65
CA LEU A 162 -9.91 16.47 -5.71
C LEU A 162 -10.57 17.21 -6.85
N TRP A 163 -9.89 18.18 -7.48
CA TRP A 163 -10.48 18.85 -8.64
C TRP A 163 -9.43 19.46 -9.59
N HIS A 164 -9.84 19.52 -10.85
CA HIS A 164 -9.13 20.22 -11.90
C HIS A 164 -10.16 21.03 -12.72
N GLY A 165 -9.99 22.36 -12.82
CA GLY A 165 -10.99 23.23 -13.42
C GLY A 165 -12.37 23.08 -12.76
N HIS A 166 -13.35 22.66 -13.54
CA HIS A 166 -14.72 22.41 -13.04
C HIS A 166 -15.00 20.94 -12.71
N HIS A 167 -14.06 20.03 -13.00
CA HIS A 167 -14.21 18.62 -12.68
C HIS A 167 -13.83 18.37 -11.22
N VAL A 168 -14.76 17.83 -10.46
CA VAL A 168 -14.62 17.53 -9.02
C VAL A 168 -14.87 16.05 -8.77
N GLU A 169 -13.98 15.42 -8.01
CA GLU A 169 -14.13 14.05 -7.52
C GLU A 169 -14.03 14.03 -6.00
N TYR A 170 -14.88 13.21 -5.36
CA TYR A 170 -14.81 12.92 -3.94
C TYR A 170 -14.28 11.50 -3.77
N VAL A 171 -13.26 11.36 -2.92
CA VAL A 171 -12.59 10.07 -2.68
C VAL A 171 -12.56 9.80 -1.19
N LYS A 172 -12.84 8.57 -0.81
CA LYS A 172 -12.70 8.07 0.55
C LYS A 172 -11.66 6.96 0.61
N ASN A 173 -10.80 6.96 1.64
CA ASN A 173 -9.77 5.93 1.87
C ASN A 173 -8.91 5.63 0.62
N GLY A 174 -8.61 6.63 -0.17
CA GLY A 174 -7.70 6.53 -1.31
C GLY A 174 -8.22 5.85 -2.58
N ASN A 175 -9.21 4.96 -2.51
CA ASN A 175 -9.72 4.26 -3.70
C ASN A 175 -11.23 3.99 -3.72
N MET A 176 -12.00 4.50 -2.77
CA MET A 176 -13.46 4.54 -2.86
C MET A 176 -13.86 5.83 -3.57
N THR A 177 -14.48 5.72 -4.72
CA THR A 177 -14.64 6.84 -5.67
C THR A 177 -16.04 6.89 -6.28
N SER A 178 -16.30 7.90 -7.12
CA SER A 178 -17.53 8.02 -7.90
C SER A 178 -17.78 6.86 -8.89
N LYS A 179 -16.74 6.05 -9.16
CA LYS A 179 -16.85 4.86 -10.04
C LYS A 179 -17.43 3.65 -9.31
N ASP A 180 -17.48 3.68 -7.99
CA ASP A 180 -18.04 2.59 -7.20
C ASP A 180 -19.56 2.62 -7.16
N ASN A 181 -20.15 1.43 -7.13
CA ASN A 181 -21.57 1.25 -6.85
C ASN A 181 -21.79 1.14 -5.33
N TYR A 182 -22.80 1.84 -4.81
CA TYR A 182 -23.08 1.83 -3.36
C TYR A 182 -23.31 0.44 -2.76
N VAL A 183 -23.96 -0.48 -3.50
CA VAL A 183 -24.34 -1.81 -3.00
C VAL A 183 -23.17 -2.79 -3.03
N ILE A 184 -22.25 -2.66 -3.98
CA ILE A 184 -21.18 -3.64 -4.20
C ILE A 184 -20.18 -3.72 -3.03
N PRO A 185 -19.72 -2.63 -2.43
CA PRO A 185 -18.92 -2.69 -1.21
C PRO A 185 -19.62 -3.42 -0.07
N LEU A 186 -20.92 -3.21 0.10
CA LEU A 186 -21.73 -3.88 1.13
C LEU A 186 -21.85 -5.40 0.83
N ALA A 187 -22.00 -5.78 -0.44
CA ALA A 187 -22.01 -7.17 -0.85
C ALA A 187 -20.65 -7.84 -0.61
N MET A 188 -19.54 -7.17 -0.91
CA MET A 188 -18.18 -7.69 -0.63
C MET A 188 -17.90 -7.83 0.87
N ALA A 189 -18.44 -6.96 1.70
CA ALA A 189 -18.35 -7.09 3.16
C ALA A 189 -19.06 -8.35 3.69
N ASN A 190 -20.01 -8.90 2.93
CA ASN A 190 -20.74 -10.11 3.28
C ASN A 190 -20.19 -11.33 2.52
N LYS A 191 -19.36 -12.13 3.20
CA LYS A 191 -18.66 -13.28 2.60
C LYS A 191 -19.62 -14.30 1.95
N THR A 192 -20.80 -14.50 2.53
CA THR A 192 -21.82 -15.41 1.97
C THR A 192 -22.42 -14.87 0.67
N VAL A 193 -22.71 -13.57 0.62
CA VAL A 193 -23.23 -12.92 -0.61
C VAL A 193 -22.18 -12.94 -1.71
N THR A 194 -20.94 -12.58 -1.40
CA THR A 194 -19.81 -12.65 -2.34
C THR A 194 -19.67 -14.04 -2.96
N LYS A 195 -19.67 -15.09 -2.12
CA LYS A 195 -19.59 -16.47 -2.61
C LYS A 195 -20.76 -16.87 -3.52
N LYS A 196 -21.99 -16.50 -3.15
CA LYS A 196 -23.16 -16.79 -3.99
C LYS A 196 -23.06 -16.13 -5.36
N ILE A 197 -22.56 -14.90 -5.43
CA ILE A 197 -22.34 -14.18 -6.69
C ILE A 197 -21.27 -14.89 -7.52
N LEU A 198 -20.13 -15.25 -6.92
CA LEU A 198 -19.06 -15.95 -7.61
C LEU A 198 -19.47 -17.34 -8.12
N VAL A 199 -20.18 -18.11 -7.30
CA VAL A 199 -20.72 -19.43 -7.70
C VAL A 199 -21.71 -19.30 -8.86
N ALA A 200 -22.60 -18.29 -8.82
CA ALA A 200 -23.54 -18.03 -9.91
C ALA A 200 -22.84 -17.60 -11.21
N ALA A 201 -21.60 -17.13 -11.11
CA ALA A 201 -20.74 -16.80 -12.24
C ALA A 201 -19.72 -17.91 -12.58
N ASP A 202 -19.90 -19.14 -12.04
CA ASP A 202 -19.06 -20.34 -12.25
C ASP A 202 -17.60 -20.18 -11.79
N PHE A 203 -17.34 -19.39 -10.74
CA PHE A 203 -16.03 -19.32 -10.12
C PHE A 203 -15.90 -20.21 -8.89
N PRO A 204 -14.74 -20.87 -8.68
CA PRO A 204 -14.51 -21.74 -7.54
C PRO A 204 -14.37 -20.95 -6.24
N VAL A 205 -15.13 -21.36 -5.24
CA VAL A 205 -15.05 -20.85 -3.86
C VAL A 205 -15.06 -22.04 -2.90
N PRO A 206 -14.54 -21.92 -1.66
CA PRO A 206 -14.58 -23.01 -0.69
C PRO A 206 -16.01 -23.45 -0.39
N ALA A 207 -16.27 -24.75 -0.44
CA ALA A 207 -17.55 -25.32 -0.02
C ALA A 207 -17.68 -25.23 1.50
N GLY A 208 -18.91 -24.98 1.99
CA GLY A 208 -19.14 -24.88 3.42
C GLY A 208 -20.56 -24.46 3.78
N ALA A 209 -20.75 -24.16 5.06
CA ALA A 209 -22.05 -23.78 5.60
C ALA A 209 -21.90 -22.60 6.59
N GLU A 210 -22.98 -21.84 6.75
CA GLU A 210 -23.12 -20.74 7.68
C GLU A 210 -24.02 -21.13 8.85
N PHE A 211 -23.65 -20.74 10.06
CA PHE A 211 -24.36 -21.01 11.29
C PHE A 211 -24.59 -19.74 12.09
N SER A 212 -25.77 -19.67 12.72
CA SER A 212 -26.19 -18.54 13.58
C SER A 212 -26.13 -18.88 15.06
N SER A 213 -25.81 -20.12 15.41
CA SER A 213 -25.65 -20.55 16.80
C SER A 213 -24.60 -21.66 16.93
N LEU A 214 -24.02 -21.74 18.15
CA LEU A 214 -23.08 -22.80 18.50
C LEU A 214 -23.71 -24.19 18.35
N GLU A 215 -24.99 -24.35 18.68
CA GLU A 215 -25.72 -25.60 18.59
C GLU A 215 -25.82 -26.08 17.16
N GLU A 216 -26.22 -25.19 16.22
CA GLU A 216 -26.29 -25.50 14.80
C GLU A 216 -24.90 -25.89 14.24
N GLY A 217 -23.87 -25.13 14.59
CA GLY A 217 -22.49 -25.41 14.19
C GLY A 217 -22.01 -26.77 14.69
N LEU A 218 -22.31 -27.13 15.93
CA LEU A 218 -21.93 -28.41 16.51
C LEU A 218 -22.72 -29.60 15.85
N ALA A 219 -23.98 -29.39 15.48
CA ALA A 219 -24.76 -30.38 14.76
C ALA A 219 -24.19 -30.73 13.38
N TYR A 220 -23.39 -29.85 12.81
CA TYR A 220 -22.70 -30.06 11.52
C TYR A 220 -21.46 -30.95 11.62
N TYR A 221 -20.90 -31.15 12.83
CA TYR A 221 -19.66 -31.90 13.04
C TYR A 221 -19.63 -33.29 12.39
N PRO A 222 -20.68 -34.13 12.42
CA PRO A 222 -20.66 -35.44 11.78
C PRO A 222 -20.35 -35.43 10.28
N LEU A 223 -20.63 -34.31 9.58
CA LEU A 223 -20.36 -34.13 8.16
C LEU A 223 -18.93 -33.70 7.85
N ILE A 224 -18.19 -33.17 8.85
CA ILE A 224 -16.85 -32.58 8.66
C ILE A 224 -15.78 -33.25 9.50
N LYS A 225 -16.08 -34.20 10.35
CA LYS A 225 -15.19 -34.82 11.32
C LYS A 225 -13.93 -35.46 10.71
N ASP A 226 -14.00 -35.87 9.43
CA ASP A 226 -12.92 -36.52 8.69
C ASP A 226 -12.33 -35.57 7.61
N ARG A 227 -12.62 -34.26 7.70
CA ARG A 227 -12.19 -33.26 6.71
C ARG A 227 -11.26 -32.21 7.32
N GLN A 228 -10.42 -31.66 6.49
CA GLN A 228 -9.68 -30.42 6.76
C GLN A 228 -10.63 -29.24 6.59
N ILE A 229 -10.69 -28.36 7.58
CA ILE A 229 -11.69 -27.28 7.62
C ILE A 229 -11.10 -25.96 8.09
N VAL A 230 -11.79 -24.88 7.77
CA VAL A 230 -11.60 -23.54 8.32
C VAL A 230 -12.89 -23.09 9.01
N VAL A 231 -12.77 -22.66 10.26
CA VAL A 231 -13.84 -22.03 11.03
C VAL A 231 -13.53 -20.55 11.13
N LYS A 232 -14.45 -19.70 10.69
CA LYS A 232 -14.22 -18.24 10.68
C LYS A 232 -15.50 -17.43 10.89
N PRO A 233 -15.39 -16.25 11.50
CA PRO A 233 -16.48 -15.27 11.53
C PRO A 233 -16.88 -14.86 10.11
N LYS A 234 -18.15 -14.50 9.91
CA LYS A 234 -18.68 -14.10 8.61
C LYS A 234 -18.22 -12.73 8.15
N SER A 235 -18.17 -11.74 9.07
CA SER A 235 -18.03 -10.32 8.72
C SER A 235 -16.76 -9.68 9.27
N THR A 236 -15.90 -10.42 9.98
CA THR A 236 -14.65 -9.86 10.53
C THR A 236 -13.54 -9.81 9.50
N ASN A 237 -12.65 -8.84 9.71
CA ASN A 237 -11.43 -8.64 8.90
C ASN A 237 -10.17 -9.00 9.70
N PHE A 238 -9.00 -8.91 9.07
CA PHE A 238 -7.67 -9.09 9.68
C PHE A 238 -7.40 -10.45 10.33
N GLY A 239 -8.17 -11.49 9.97
CA GLY A 239 -7.94 -12.85 10.46
C GLY A 239 -8.41 -13.09 11.91
N LEU A 240 -9.20 -12.21 12.48
CA LEU A 240 -9.76 -12.36 13.82
C LEU A 240 -10.74 -13.54 13.87
N GLY A 241 -10.60 -14.39 14.89
CA GLY A 241 -11.51 -15.50 15.13
C GLY A 241 -11.40 -16.68 14.15
N ILE A 242 -10.38 -16.72 13.29
CA ILE A 242 -10.16 -17.79 12.31
C ILE A 242 -9.38 -18.94 12.94
N SER A 243 -9.91 -20.16 12.78
CA SER A 243 -9.23 -21.42 13.14
C SER A 243 -9.09 -22.30 11.90
N ILE A 244 -7.87 -22.76 11.61
CA ILE A 244 -7.54 -23.59 10.45
C ILE A 244 -7.13 -24.99 10.93
N PHE A 245 -7.80 -26.00 10.40
CA PHE A 245 -7.51 -27.41 10.67
C PHE A 245 -7.04 -28.10 9.39
N GLN A 246 -5.72 -28.26 9.28
CA GLN A 246 -5.09 -29.01 8.18
C GLN A 246 -5.13 -30.53 8.39
N GLU A 247 -5.53 -30.96 9.59
CA GLU A 247 -5.87 -32.33 9.94
C GLU A 247 -7.29 -32.34 10.52
N PRO A 248 -8.01 -33.47 10.45
CA PRO A 248 -9.36 -33.57 11.01
C PRO A 248 -9.41 -33.14 12.48
N ALA A 249 -10.27 -32.20 12.79
CA ALA A 249 -10.42 -31.65 14.13
C ALA A 249 -11.18 -32.63 15.06
N SER A 250 -10.76 -32.75 16.32
CA SER A 250 -11.59 -33.36 17.35
C SER A 250 -12.84 -32.52 17.62
N LEU A 251 -13.90 -33.12 18.13
CA LEU A 251 -15.13 -32.40 18.51
C LEU A 251 -14.84 -31.27 19.51
N GLU A 252 -13.92 -31.49 20.44
CA GLU A 252 -13.51 -30.48 21.43
C GLU A 252 -12.81 -29.29 20.78
N ALA A 253 -11.83 -29.56 19.90
CA ALA A 253 -11.12 -28.52 19.15
C ALA A 253 -12.06 -27.74 18.22
N TYR A 254 -12.97 -28.43 17.56
CA TYR A 254 -13.99 -27.82 16.70
C TYR A 254 -14.96 -26.93 17.51
N ARG A 255 -15.45 -27.41 18.67
CA ARG A 255 -16.28 -26.62 19.59
C ARG A 255 -15.57 -25.33 19.97
N LYS A 256 -14.32 -25.43 20.41
CA LYS A 256 -13.52 -24.26 20.80
C LYS A 256 -13.33 -23.27 19.66
N ALA A 257 -13.11 -23.75 18.45
CA ALA A 257 -13.01 -22.91 17.25
C ALA A 257 -14.32 -22.16 16.95
N LEU A 258 -15.48 -22.84 17.09
CA LEU A 258 -16.78 -22.20 16.96
C LEU A 258 -17.01 -21.14 18.05
N GLU A 259 -16.68 -21.43 19.31
CA GLU A 259 -16.81 -20.49 20.42
C GLU A 259 -15.96 -19.23 20.18
N ILE A 260 -14.72 -19.38 19.72
CA ILE A 260 -13.84 -18.27 19.34
C ILE A 260 -14.48 -17.45 18.21
N ALA A 261 -14.94 -18.11 17.14
CA ALA A 261 -15.54 -17.41 16.02
C ALA A 261 -16.84 -16.69 16.38
N PHE A 262 -17.71 -17.30 17.22
CA PHE A 262 -18.94 -16.69 17.72
C PHE A 262 -18.70 -15.57 18.76
N SER A 263 -17.51 -15.50 19.37
CA SER A 263 -17.15 -14.34 20.21
C SER A 263 -16.86 -13.09 19.37
N GLU A 264 -16.53 -13.26 18.10
CA GLU A 264 -16.19 -12.17 17.18
C GLU A 264 -17.36 -11.75 16.27
N ASP A 265 -18.30 -12.66 15.99
CA ASP A 265 -19.43 -12.40 15.08
C ASP A 265 -20.66 -13.24 15.45
N ALA A 266 -21.84 -12.74 15.15
CA ALA A 266 -23.12 -13.43 15.33
C ALA A 266 -23.32 -14.59 14.32
N ALA A 267 -22.56 -14.64 13.24
CA ALA A 267 -22.60 -15.68 12.22
C ALA A 267 -21.19 -16.25 11.93
N VAL A 268 -21.11 -17.57 11.84
CA VAL A 268 -19.85 -18.29 11.65
C VAL A 268 -19.94 -19.16 10.39
N LEU A 269 -18.85 -19.16 9.61
CA LEU A 269 -18.66 -20.01 8.43
C LEU A 269 -17.77 -21.20 8.80
N VAL A 270 -18.16 -22.39 8.39
CA VAL A 270 -17.33 -23.60 8.42
C VAL A 270 -17.15 -24.05 6.97
N GLU A 271 -15.92 -24.05 6.51
CA GLU A 271 -15.57 -24.27 5.11
C GLU A 271 -14.50 -25.34 4.97
N GLU A 272 -14.40 -25.95 3.79
CA GLU A 272 -13.27 -26.80 3.46
C GLU A 272 -11.97 -26.01 3.47
N PHE A 273 -10.90 -26.63 3.96
CA PHE A 273 -9.55 -26.09 3.83
C PHE A 273 -9.06 -26.28 2.38
N ILE A 274 -8.57 -25.22 1.79
CA ILE A 274 -7.97 -25.24 0.46
C ILE A 274 -6.45 -25.17 0.61
N ALA A 275 -5.76 -26.20 0.10
CA ALA A 275 -4.30 -26.23 0.09
C ALA A 275 -3.74 -25.39 -1.06
N GLY A 276 -2.66 -24.67 -0.81
CA GLY A 276 -1.99 -23.82 -1.79
C GLY A 276 -1.40 -22.56 -1.17
N THR A 277 -0.91 -21.71 -2.01
CA THR A 277 -0.36 -20.40 -1.63
C THR A 277 -1.39 -19.30 -1.88
N GLU A 278 -1.57 -18.42 -0.92
CA GLU A 278 -2.48 -17.29 -1.02
C GLU A 278 -1.80 -16.10 -1.68
N TYR A 279 -2.45 -15.55 -2.70
CA TYR A 279 -2.03 -14.34 -3.41
C TYR A 279 -3.12 -13.29 -3.36
N ARG A 280 -2.73 -12.02 -3.18
CA ARG A 280 -3.60 -10.85 -3.27
C ARG A 280 -3.44 -10.19 -4.63
N PHE A 281 -4.53 -10.15 -5.39
CA PHE A 281 -4.62 -9.45 -6.67
C PHE A 281 -5.32 -8.12 -6.47
N PHE A 282 -4.73 -7.04 -6.94
CA PHE A 282 -5.37 -5.73 -6.99
C PHE A 282 -5.98 -5.53 -8.37
N VAL A 283 -7.28 -5.44 -8.42
CA VAL A 283 -8.04 -5.24 -9.66
C VAL A 283 -8.61 -3.83 -9.68
N LEU A 284 -8.39 -3.12 -10.79
CA LEU A 284 -8.90 -1.79 -11.06
C LEU A 284 -9.55 -1.75 -12.44
N ASP A 285 -10.83 -1.36 -12.51
CA ASP A 285 -11.56 -1.17 -13.77
C ASP A 285 -11.45 -2.37 -14.72
N GLY A 286 -11.59 -3.58 -14.18
CA GLY A 286 -11.53 -4.82 -14.93
C GLY A 286 -10.15 -5.27 -15.37
N GLN A 287 -9.09 -4.69 -14.81
CA GLN A 287 -7.69 -5.10 -15.06
C GLN A 287 -6.98 -5.41 -13.75
N CYS A 288 -6.20 -6.48 -13.74
CA CYS A 288 -5.31 -6.76 -12.62
C CYS A 288 -4.03 -5.92 -12.73
N GLU A 289 -3.85 -5.01 -11.78
CA GLU A 289 -2.75 -4.05 -11.78
C GLU A 289 -1.56 -4.48 -10.94
N ALA A 290 -1.77 -5.35 -9.97
CA ALA A 290 -0.72 -5.84 -9.09
C ALA A 290 -1.06 -7.21 -8.51
N VAL A 291 -0.04 -8.03 -8.24
CA VAL A 291 -0.16 -9.31 -7.53
C VAL A 291 0.87 -9.37 -6.42
N LEU A 292 0.42 -9.64 -5.23
CA LEU A 292 1.22 -9.70 -4.03
C LEU A 292 1.19 -11.09 -3.43
N LEU A 293 2.36 -11.64 -3.10
CA LEU A 293 2.52 -12.75 -2.19
C LEU A 293 2.72 -12.20 -0.78
N ARG A 294 1.87 -12.61 0.15
CA ARG A 294 2.02 -12.29 1.57
C ARG A 294 2.70 -13.47 2.27
N VAL A 295 3.77 -13.19 3.00
CA VAL A 295 4.54 -14.18 3.75
C VAL A 295 4.44 -13.87 5.23
N ALA A 296 4.16 -14.89 6.05
CA ALA A 296 4.13 -14.74 7.49
C ALA A 296 5.45 -14.18 8.04
N ALA A 297 5.38 -13.48 9.18
CA ALA A 297 6.56 -13.02 9.87
C ALA A 297 7.56 -14.17 10.06
N ASN A 298 8.79 -13.97 9.62
CA ASN A 298 9.83 -15.00 9.62
C ASN A 298 11.23 -14.38 9.69
N VAL A 299 12.21 -15.19 10.01
CA VAL A 299 13.63 -14.89 9.81
C VAL A 299 14.33 -16.06 9.13
N VAL A 300 15.43 -15.76 8.44
CA VAL A 300 16.29 -16.75 7.79
C VAL A 300 17.66 -16.69 8.43
N GLY A 301 18.14 -17.84 8.89
CA GLY A 301 19.46 -17.98 9.51
C GLY A 301 20.59 -17.62 8.56
N ASP A 302 21.61 -17.00 9.09
CA ASP A 302 22.88 -16.71 8.40
C ASP A 302 24.08 -17.47 9.00
N GLY A 303 23.84 -18.27 10.04
CA GLY A 303 24.86 -19.03 10.74
C GLY A 303 25.70 -18.22 11.73
N GLN A 304 25.34 -16.94 11.98
CA GLN A 304 26.12 -16.03 12.82
C GLN A 304 25.26 -15.34 13.90
N HIS A 305 24.06 -14.89 13.54
CA HIS A 305 23.20 -14.12 14.42
C HIS A 305 22.12 -15.00 15.06
N THR A 306 21.75 -14.65 16.27
CA THR A 306 20.60 -15.23 16.97
C THR A 306 19.28 -14.83 16.29
N VAL A 307 18.21 -15.57 16.56
CA VAL A 307 16.86 -15.21 16.08
C VAL A 307 16.50 -13.76 16.44
N ARG A 308 16.79 -13.33 17.68
CA ARG A 308 16.56 -11.98 18.17
C ARG A 308 17.32 -10.92 17.36
N GLU A 309 18.59 -11.19 17.06
CA GLU A 309 19.41 -10.29 16.23
C GLU A 309 18.91 -10.25 14.78
N LEU A 310 18.53 -11.39 14.20
CA LEU A 310 17.94 -11.45 12.85
C LEU A 310 16.63 -10.67 12.76
N VAL A 311 15.78 -10.74 13.81
CA VAL A 311 14.57 -9.91 13.88
C VAL A 311 14.92 -8.43 13.95
N ALA A 312 15.92 -8.04 14.75
CA ALA A 312 16.37 -6.65 14.83
C ALA A 312 16.89 -6.16 13.46
N ILE A 313 17.74 -6.94 12.80
CA ILE A 313 18.27 -6.64 11.45
C ILE A 313 17.10 -6.48 10.44
N LYS A 314 16.12 -7.37 10.49
CA LYS A 314 14.95 -7.28 9.58
C LYS A 314 14.08 -6.07 9.89
N ASN A 315 13.97 -5.66 11.15
CA ASN A 315 13.23 -4.49 11.58
C ASN A 315 13.93 -3.15 11.25
N ASP A 316 15.23 -3.17 10.93
CA ASP A 316 15.95 -1.98 10.45
C ASP A 316 15.53 -1.55 9.03
N ASN A 317 14.72 -2.35 8.33
CA ASN A 317 14.15 -1.95 7.06
C ASN A 317 13.31 -0.67 7.22
N PRO A 318 13.59 0.42 6.47
CA PRO A 318 12.87 1.70 6.60
C PRO A 318 11.38 1.62 6.27
N LEU A 319 10.94 0.54 5.60
CA LEU A 319 9.51 0.29 5.36
C LEU A 319 8.80 -0.29 6.59
N ARG A 320 9.54 -0.70 7.65
CA ARG A 320 8.94 -1.24 8.87
C ARG A 320 8.77 -0.16 9.94
N GLY A 321 7.64 -0.19 10.58
CA GLY A 321 7.30 0.74 11.67
C GLY A 321 6.21 0.20 12.59
N ARG A 322 5.58 1.10 13.33
CA ARG A 322 4.54 0.78 14.32
C ARG A 322 3.25 1.50 14.01
N ASP A 323 2.16 1.01 14.61
CA ASP A 323 0.88 1.69 14.65
C ASP A 323 0.25 1.96 13.27
N HIS A 324 0.52 1.07 12.30
CA HIS A 324 0.05 1.18 10.92
C HIS A 324 0.45 2.49 10.22
N ARG A 325 1.60 3.07 10.63
CA ARG A 325 2.17 4.29 10.05
C ARG A 325 3.25 4.03 9.00
N SER A 326 3.49 2.76 8.69
CA SER A 326 4.47 2.30 7.71
C SER A 326 3.90 1.15 6.88
N PRO A 327 4.43 0.91 5.67
CA PRO A 327 3.94 -0.15 4.78
C PRO A 327 4.03 -1.55 5.37
N LEU A 328 5.00 -1.78 6.25
CA LEU A 328 5.21 -3.04 6.96
C LEU A 328 5.25 -2.75 8.47
N GLU A 329 4.67 -3.64 9.26
CA GLU A 329 4.82 -3.60 10.71
C GLU A 329 6.13 -4.25 11.15
N ILE A 330 6.67 -3.80 12.28
CA ILE A 330 7.81 -4.47 12.90
C ILE A 330 7.43 -5.87 13.36
N ILE A 331 8.41 -6.77 13.35
CA ILE A 331 8.28 -8.10 13.95
C ILE A 331 8.54 -7.96 15.45
N GLU A 332 7.58 -8.36 16.27
CA GLU A 332 7.73 -8.45 17.71
C GLU A 332 8.06 -9.89 18.12
N LEU A 333 8.87 -10.06 19.15
CA LEU A 333 9.10 -11.35 19.78
C LEU A 333 8.28 -11.43 21.07
N GLY A 334 6.95 -11.48 20.91
CA GLY A 334 6.02 -11.70 22.00
C GLY A 334 5.76 -13.20 22.26
N ASP A 335 4.80 -13.49 23.14
CA ASP A 335 4.50 -14.87 23.56
C ASP A 335 4.10 -15.77 22.39
N ILE A 336 3.43 -15.24 21.36
CA ILE A 336 3.00 -16.02 20.19
C ILE A 336 4.20 -16.39 19.34
N GLU A 337 5.11 -15.47 19.08
CA GLU A 337 6.32 -15.70 18.29
C GLU A 337 7.27 -16.65 19.02
N LEU A 338 7.42 -16.51 20.33
CA LEU A 338 8.22 -17.42 21.14
C LEU A 338 7.65 -18.85 21.15
N LEU A 339 6.32 -18.99 21.22
CA LEU A 339 5.66 -20.29 21.11
C LEU A 339 5.87 -20.91 19.72
N MET A 340 5.81 -20.10 18.65
CA MET A 340 6.06 -20.54 17.28
C MET A 340 7.50 -21.03 17.09
N LEU A 341 8.48 -20.36 17.70
CA LEU A 341 9.89 -20.79 17.70
C LEU A 341 10.07 -22.12 18.44
N ASP A 342 9.50 -22.24 19.65
CA ASP A 342 9.57 -23.46 20.45
C ASP A 342 9.00 -24.68 19.71
N GLN A 343 7.87 -24.53 19.03
CA GLN A 343 7.27 -25.58 18.20
C GLN A 343 8.17 -26.05 17.05
N GLN A 344 9.09 -25.21 16.58
CA GLN A 344 10.08 -25.51 15.56
C GLN A 344 11.44 -25.97 16.14
N GLY A 345 11.53 -26.03 17.47
CA GLY A 345 12.72 -26.49 18.19
C GLY A 345 13.80 -25.41 18.34
N TYR A 346 13.42 -24.14 18.29
CA TYR A 346 14.35 -23.00 18.45
C TYR A 346 13.89 -22.05 19.55
N GLY A 347 14.85 -21.32 20.11
CA GLY A 347 14.62 -20.20 21.02
C GLY A 347 15.08 -18.87 20.42
N PRO A 348 14.74 -17.75 21.06
CA PRO A 348 15.07 -16.41 20.55
C PRO A 348 16.57 -16.11 20.54
N ASP A 349 17.35 -16.82 21.37
CA ASP A 349 18.79 -16.62 21.51
C ASP A 349 19.62 -17.72 20.80
N ASP A 350 18.96 -18.60 20.04
CA ASP A 350 19.59 -19.60 19.20
C ASP A 350 20.10 -19.01 17.89
N ILE A 351 21.26 -19.48 17.44
CA ILE A 351 21.86 -19.17 16.15
C ILE A 351 21.31 -20.17 15.13
N LEU A 352 20.54 -19.66 14.16
CA LEU A 352 20.01 -20.49 13.08
C LEU A 352 21.10 -20.81 12.05
N PRO A 353 21.20 -22.08 11.60
CA PRO A 353 22.09 -22.42 10.48
C PRO A 353 21.73 -21.57 9.23
N ALA A 354 22.75 -21.28 8.42
CA ALA A 354 22.56 -20.49 7.21
C ALA A 354 21.51 -21.12 6.28
N GLY A 355 20.56 -20.32 5.84
CA GLY A 355 19.44 -20.70 4.96
C GLY A 355 18.26 -21.38 5.67
N VAL A 356 18.34 -21.66 6.97
CA VAL A 356 17.21 -22.18 7.72
C VAL A 356 16.21 -21.06 7.99
N LYS A 357 14.99 -21.21 7.48
CA LYS A 357 13.88 -20.29 7.73
C LYS A 357 13.06 -20.79 8.93
N VAL A 358 12.74 -19.90 9.83
CA VAL A 358 11.77 -20.13 10.90
C VAL A 358 10.65 -19.12 10.80
N ASP A 359 9.41 -19.60 10.91
CA ASP A 359 8.23 -18.76 10.92
C ASP A 359 7.94 -18.29 12.34
N LEU A 360 7.58 -17.00 12.49
CA LEU A 360 7.25 -16.38 13.77
C LEU A 360 5.75 -16.23 13.96
N ARG A 361 4.98 -16.34 12.88
CA ARG A 361 3.52 -16.33 12.87
C ARG A 361 2.98 -17.37 11.89
N ARG A 362 1.75 -17.83 12.12
CA ARG A 362 1.04 -18.72 11.17
C ARG A 362 0.30 -17.94 10.09
N ASN A 363 -0.22 -16.76 10.43
CA ASN A 363 -0.90 -15.90 9.47
C ASN A 363 0.10 -15.05 8.69
N SER A 364 -0.23 -14.72 7.45
CA SER A 364 0.60 -13.92 6.55
C SER A 364 0.24 -12.42 6.59
N ASN A 365 -0.41 -11.96 7.66
CA ASN A 365 -0.82 -10.57 7.78
C ASN A 365 0.40 -9.66 7.94
N ILE A 366 0.44 -8.60 7.14
CA ILE A 366 1.49 -7.57 7.21
C ILE A 366 1.43 -6.85 8.56
N SER A 367 0.23 -6.66 9.11
CA SER A 367 0.00 -6.07 10.43
C SER A 367 0.62 -6.84 11.61
N THR A 368 1.08 -8.06 11.40
CA THR A 368 1.77 -8.89 12.39
C THR A 368 3.23 -9.16 12.06
N GLY A 369 3.85 -8.29 11.28
CA GLY A 369 5.25 -8.39 10.88
C GLY A 369 5.50 -9.22 9.61
N GLY A 370 4.44 -9.61 8.88
CA GLY A 370 4.56 -10.31 7.60
C GLY A 370 5.27 -9.47 6.54
N ASP A 371 5.71 -10.14 5.48
CA ASP A 371 6.33 -9.53 4.30
C ASP A 371 5.34 -9.47 3.14
N SER A 372 5.47 -8.44 2.31
CA SER A 372 4.82 -8.31 1.02
C SER A 372 5.85 -8.49 -0.09
N ILE A 373 5.58 -9.38 -1.02
CA ILE A 373 6.47 -9.65 -2.16
C ILE A 373 5.70 -9.37 -3.44
N ASP A 374 6.22 -8.46 -4.27
CA ASP A 374 5.63 -8.18 -5.58
C ASP A 374 5.95 -9.33 -6.55
N VAL A 375 4.92 -10.02 -6.97
CA VAL A 375 5.00 -11.13 -7.94
C VAL A 375 4.22 -10.82 -9.22
N THR A 376 3.91 -9.57 -9.47
CA THR A 376 3.07 -9.13 -10.59
C THR A 376 3.61 -9.63 -11.93
N ASP A 377 4.90 -9.47 -12.18
CA ASP A 377 5.50 -9.84 -13.46
C ASP A 377 5.70 -11.36 -13.61
N SER A 378 5.93 -12.05 -12.49
CA SER A 378 6.12 -13.51 -12.49
C SER A 378 4.82 -14.32 -12.47
N MET A 379 3.71 -13.70 -12.06
CA MET A 379 2.40 -14.36 -12.02
C MET A 379 1.89 -14.66 -13.43
N HIS A 380 1.49 -15.93 -13.66
CA HIS A 380 0.94 -16.33 -14.96
C HIS A 380 -0.28 -15.47 -15.33
N PRO A 381 -0.39 -14.96 -16.58
CA PRO A 381 -1.46 -14.05 -16.99
C PRO A 381 -2.87 -14.58 -16.76
N SER A 382 -3.09 -15.91 -16.87
CA SER A 382 -4.40 -16.53 -16.67
C SER A 382 -5.01 -16.25 -15.30
N TYR A 383 -4.20 -16.16 -14.24
CA TYR A 383 -4.69 -15.82 -12.91
C TYR A 383 -5.08 -14.36 -12.79
N LYS A 384 -4.35 -13.47 -13.48
CA LYS A 384 -4.68 -12.04 -13.54
C LYS A 384 -6.02 -11.82 -14.25
N GLU A 385 -6.24 -12.54 -15.34
CA GLU A 385 -7.50 -12.52 -16.09
C GLU A 385 -8.66 -13.06 -15.24
N LEU A 386 -8.47 -14.20 -14.56
CA LEU A 386 -9.49 -14.75 -13.68
C LEU A 386 -9.84 -13.82 -12.52
N ALA A 387 -8.86 -13.18 -11.89
CA ALA A 387 -9.10 -12.20 -10.83
C ALA A 387 -9.89 -10.99 -11.36
N ALA A 388 -9.55 -10.51 -12.55
CA ALA A 388 -10.28 -9.42 -13.21
C ALA A 388 -11.73 -9.82 -13.55
N ASP A 389 -11.94 -11.05 -14.03
CA ASP A 389 -13.27 -11.59 -14.33
C ASP A 389 -14.12 -11.78 -13.06
N MET A 390 -13.52 -12.21 -11.94
CA MET A 390 -14.20 -12.30 -10.64
C MET A 390 -14.62 -10.89 -10.14
N ALA A 391 -13.75 -9.90 -10.23
CA ALA A 391 -14.09 -8.52 -9.90
C ALA A 391 -15.21 -7.98 -10.77
N LYS A 392 -15.19 -8.27 -12.06
CA LYS A 392 -16.24 -7.90 -13.01
C LYS A 392 -17.56 -8.60 -12.70
N ALA A 393 -17.54 -9.89 -12.38
CA ALA A 393 -18.74 -10.64 -11.96
C ALA A 393 -19.36 -10.06 -10.70
N MET A 394 -18.53 -9.57 -9.77
CA MET A 394 -18.97 -8.86 -8.57
C MET A 394 -19.54 -7.48 -8.88
N GLY A 395 -19.15 -6.87 -9.99
CA GLY A 395 -19.46 -5.47 -10.32
C GLY A 395 -18.57 -4.45 -9.60
N ALA A 396 -17.39 -4.87 -9.16
CA ALA A 396 -16.43 -4.02 -8.45
C ALA A 396 -15.56 -3.24 -9.43
N TRP A 397 -15.41 -1.93 -9.19
CA TRP A 397 -14.49 -1.09 -9.94
C TRP A 397 -13.06 -1.22 -9.42
N ALA A 398 -12.87 -1.16 -8.10
CA ALA A 398 -11.60 -1.44 -7.44
C ALA A 398 -11.82 -2.50 -6.34
N CYS A 399 -11.06 -3.57 -6.37
CA CYS A 399 -11.11 -4.56 -5.30
C CYS A 399 -9.82 -5.38 -5.19
N GLY A 400 -9.60 -5.94 -4.00
CA GLY A 400 -8.63 -6.98 -3.75
C GLY A 400 -9.28 -8.36 -3.94
N VAL A 401 -8.66 -9.23 -4.71
CA VAL A 401 -9.10 -10.62 -4.91
C VAL A 401 -8.07 -11.55 -4.27
N ASP A 402 -8.50 -12.35 -3.30
CA ASP A 402 -7.63 -13.32 -2.62
C ASP A 402 -7.86 -14.71 -3.24
N LEU A 403 -6.82 -15.23 -3.89
CA LEU A 403 -6.81 -16.56 -4.49
C LEU A 403 -5.84 -17.45 -3.77
N ILE A 404 -6.28 -18.69 -3.44
CA ILE A 404 -5.38 -19.79 -3.13
C ILE A 404 -5.06 -20.53 -4.41
N ILE A 405 -3.77 -20.65 -4.72
CA ILE A 405 -3.25 -21.27 -5.94
C ILE A 405 -2.32 -22.43 -5.52
N PRO A 406 -2.68 -23.70 -5.84
CA PRO A 406 -1.83 -24.84 -5.53
C PRO A 406 -0.50 -24.84 -6.28
N ASP A 407 -0.52 -24.45 -7.55
CA ASP A 407 0.65 -24.39 -8.42
C ASP A 407 0.53 -23.16 -9.35
N SER A 408 1.27 -22.11 -9.04
CA SER A 408 1.24 -20.86 -9.80
C SER A 408 1.90 -20.96 -11.20
N SER A 409 2.63 -22.04 -11.48
CA SER A 409 3.21 -22.29 -12.81
C SER A 409 2.20 -22.92 -13.79
N ALA A 410 1.12 -23.53 -13.28
CA ALA A 410 0.09 -24.13 -14.10
C ALA A 410 -0.88 -23.06 -14.64
N ILE A 411 -1.38 -23.30 -15.87
CA ILE A 411 -2.41 -22.43 -16.45
C ILE A 411 -3.75 -22.70 -15.74
N SER A 412 -4.48 -21.63 -15.44
CA SER A 412 -5.82 -21.70 -14.87
C SER A 412 -6.82 -21.06 -15.82
N THR A 413 -7.92 -21.75 -16.07
CA THR A 413 -9.05 -21.20 -16.86
C THR A 413 -10.35 -21.34 -16.06
N LYS A 414 -11.39 -20.66 -16.51
CA LYS A 414 -12.71 -20.76 -15.86
C LYS A 414 -13.28 -22.17 -15.94
N GLU A 415 -13.04 -22.88 -17.06
CA GLU A 415 -13.51 -24.26 -17.30
C GLU A 415 -12.66 -25.29 -16.55
N ASN A 416 -11.38 -24.99 -16.30
CA ASN A 416 -10.46 -25.84 -15.55
C ASN A 416 -9.66 -24.98 -14.57
N PRO A 417 -10.28 -24.56 -13.45
CA PRO A 417 -9.67 -23.66 -12.51
C PRO A 417 -8.59 -24.36 -11.66
N ASN A 418 -7.42 -23.77 -11.56
CA ASN A 418 -6.33 -24.16 -10.66
C ASN A 418 -6.17 -23.11 -9.54
N CYS A 419 -7.26 -22.53 -9.11
CA CYS A 419 -7.31 -21.58 -7.99
C CYS A 419 -8.68 -21.63 -7.34
N THR A 420 -8.75 -21.13 -6.12
CA THR A 420 -10.00 -20.96 -5.38
C THR A 420 -10.03 -19.55 -4.80
N CYS A 421 -11.11 -18.82 -5.04
CA CYS A 421 -11.31 -17.50 -4.47
C CYS A 421 -11.83 -17.62 -3.03
N ILE A 422 -11.06 -17.08 -2.08
CA ILE A 422 -11.44 -17.11 -0.67
C ILE A 422 -12.11 -15.83 -0.20
N GLU A 423 -11.80 -14.69 -0.82
CA GLU A 423 -12.36 -13.40 -0.45
C GLU A 423 -12.22 -12.36 -1.57
N LEU A 424 -13.20 -11.46 -1.66
CA LEU A 424 -13.08 -10.18 -2.37
C LEU A 424 -13.18 -9.05 -1.34
N ASN A 425 -12.25 -8.11 -1.42
CA ASN A 425 -12.16 -7.00 -0.49
C ASN A 425 -12.43 -5.68 -1.21
N PHE A 426 -13.40 -4.90 -0.72
CA PHE A 426 -13.53 -3.50 -1.11
C PHE A 426 -12.45 -2.66 -0.43
N ASN A 427 -12.16 -1.50 -0.97
CA ASN A 427 -11.14 -0.58 -0.47
C ASN A 427 -9.80 -1.29 -0.14
N PRO A 428 -9.19 -2.01 -1.10
CA PRO A 428 -7.95 -2.72 -0.86
C PRO A 428 -6.80 -1.73 -0.60
N SER A 429 -5.94 -2.03 0.37
CA SER A 429 -4.75 -1.22 0.66
C SER A 429 -3.82 -1.18 -0.53
N MET A 430 -3.44 0.02 -0.98
CA MET A 430 -2.55 0.22 -2.13
C MET A 430 -1.09 0.23 -1.72
N TYR A 431 -0.77 0.73 -0.53
CA TYR A 431 0.61 0.88 -0.06
C TYR A 431 1.39 -0.43 -0.04
N MET A 432 0.73 -1.55 0.29
CA MET A 432 1.40 -2.86 0.33
C MET A 432 1.83 -3.36 -1.05
N HIS A 433 1.20 -2.89 -2.12
CA HIS A 433 1.55 -3.21 -3.50
C HIS A 433 2.63 -2.28 -4.07
N THR A 434 2.73 -1.06 -3.53
CA THR A 434 3.72 -0.07 -3.98
C THR A 434 5.02 -0.19 -3.21
N TYR A 435 4.95 -0.31 -1.89
CA TYR A 435 6.10 -0.42 -0.99
C TYR A 435 6.24 -1.85 -0.47
N CYS A 436 6.72 -2.73 -1.34
CA CYS A 436 6.91 -4.15 -1.03
C CYS A 436 8.20 -4.39 -0.23
N ALA A 437 8.21 -5.47 0.58
CA ALA A 437 9.42 -5.95 1.22
C ALA A 437 10.43 -6.46 0.19
N GLU A 438 9.93 -7.08 -0.89
CA GLU A 438 10.72 -7.60 -2.00
C GLU A 438 10.01 -7.31 -3.33
N GLY A 439 10.80 -7.04 -4.38
CA GLY A 439 10.30 -6.72 -5.71
C GLY A 439 10.17 -5.22 -5.97
N PRO A 440 9.84 -4.83 -7.23
CA PRO A 440 9.85 -3.43 -7.65
C PRO A 440 8.69 -2.60 -7.09
N GLY A 441 7.58 -3.26 -6.71
CA GLY A 441 6.32 -2.59 -6.38
C GLY A 441 5.58 -2.04 -7.59
N GLN A 442 4.29 -1.78 -7.43
CA GLN A 442 3.39 -1.31 -8.50
C GLN A 442 2.77 0.03 -8.13
N SER A 443 2.87 1.00 -9.04
CA SER A 443 2.23 2.31 -8.89
C SER A 443 0.75 2.23 -9.24
N ILE A 444 -0.12 2.22 -8.24
CA ILE A 444 -1.57 2.07 -8.40
C ILE A 444 -2.28 3.42 -8.43
N THR A 445 -1.89 4.34 -7.56
CA THR A 445 -2.55 5.65 -7.36
C THR A 445 -2.58 6.52 -8.63
N PRO A 446 -1.51 6.61 -9.46
CA PRO A 446 -1.59 7.34 -10.72
C PRO A 446 -2.62 6.75 -11.68
N LYS A 447 -2.80 5.42 -11.68
CA LYS A 447 -3.80 4.75 -12.54
C LYS A 447 -5.22 5.06 -12.10
N ILE A 448 -5.48 5.16 -10.80
CA ILE A 448 -6.77 5.59 -10.25
C ILE A 448 -7.06 7.03 -10.70
N LEU A 449 -6.11 7.93 -10.49
CA LEU A 449 -6.25 9.34 -10.86
C LEU A 449 -6.46 9.53 -12.36
N ALA A 450 -5.74 8.80 -13.20
CA ALA A 450 -5.92 8.82 -14.66
C ALA A 450 -7.34 8.41 -15.10
N LYS A 451 -7.96 7.48 -14.36
CA LYS A 451 -9.34 7.07 -14.64
C LYS A 451 -10.38 8.04 -14.08
N LEU A 452 -10.06 8.75 -13.01
CA LEU A 452 -10.94 9.80 -12.44
C LEU A 452 -10.88 11.09 -13.26
N PHE A 453 -9.68 11.47 -13.73
CA PHE A 453 -9.45 12.72 -14.49
C PHE A 453 -8.86 12.42 -15.88
N PRO A 454 -9.63 11.76 -16.77
CA PRO A 454 -9.13 11.33 -18.08
C PRO A 454 -8.81 12.49 -19.03
N GLU A 455 -9.22 13.71 -18.70
CA GLU A 455 -8.92 14.92 -19.45
C GLU A 455 -7.52 15.47 -19.19
N MET A 456 -6.79 14.94 -18.20
CA MET A 456 -5.42 15.33 -17.89
C MET A 456 -4.42 14.41 -18.59
N ASP A 457 -3.20 14.89 -18.78
CA ASP A 457 -2.07 14.10 -19.29
C ASP A 457 -1.44 13.28 -18.13
N TRP A 458 -1.54 11.96 -18.23
CA TRP A 458 -1.07 11.01 -17.21
C TRP A 458 0.17 10.23 -17.65
#